data_1bc26d95c97a1127ba5fef38773b3355
#
_entry.id   1bc26d95c97a1127ba5fef38773b3355
#
_cell.length_a   1.000
_cell.length_b   1.000
_cell.length_c   1.000
_cell.angle_alpha   90.00
_cell.angle_beta   90.00
_cell.angle_gamma   90.00
#
_symmetry.space_group_name_H-M   'P 1'
#
loop_
_entity.id
_entity.type
_entity.pdbx_description
1 polymer ?
#
loop_
_entity_poly.entity_id
_entity_poly.type
_entity_poly.pdbx_seq_one_letter_code
_entity_poly.pdbx_strand_id
1 'polypeptide(L)'
;AHILNRPEIDEQKNIVIDGYGIMQPRVGINLDISYKTLFTKIFAGAGGIDSYTNAISDIYQDNFKEGIFTGKGIYDLRVFAKVMENAIPENTVLSHDLLEGSYLRCGLVSDIMLMDGYPTKYMSFMNRLSRWIRGDWQIIKWLSKKSPLNMLSKYKIFDNLRRSLFEISIIFALIYINIIEKIFDIDVFAFNFIIILISIIPFILELINYLFGKREGEEKQKTFTPKISGLKGIFARTIITLGCLPYKAYTSLKAIVKTMYRVKVTHKNLLEWTTSEEAEKMAKTDIISYYKNMAINIITGIVAFIIYGNSNNILALMLGLLWILTPAIMYCISKEKTEKEAVELLTQKEQDYVLEIARKTWGFFEKYLRQEDNFLIPDNYQEDRKNKVVRRTSSTNIGLSMMAVISANDLGFINYDKTIELLKNILNTVNELQKWNGHLYNWYNTETKEPLFPRYVSTVDSGNFVGYLYVIKNWLESQNKCDESQIKYQVKCDIYQNKCDNNQNKSDIDLISGLL
;
A
#
# COMPACT_ATOMS: atom_id res chain seq x y z
N ALA A 1 -15.44 14.05 -8.36
CA ALA A 1 -16.73 13.98 -7.65
C ALA A 1 -17.87 14.06 -8.67
N HIS A 2 -18.96 13.36 -8.44
CA HIS A 2 -20.13 13.41 -9.33
C HIS A 2 -20.72 14.83 -9.31
N ILE A 3 -21.20 15.33 -10.45
CA ILE A 3 -21.75 16.70 -10.59
C ILE A 3 -22.92 16.97 -9.62
N LEU A 4 -23.64 15.93 -9.20
CA LEU A 4 -24.74 15.99 -8.24
C LEU A 4 -24.25 16.01 -6.77
N ASN A 5 -22.97 15.76 -6.50
CA ASN A 5 -22.42 15.90 -5.16
C ASN A 5 -22.17 17.38 -4.89
N ARG A 6 -23.06 18.00 -4.13
CA ARG A 6 -22.97 19.40 -3.69
C ARG A 6 -22.91 19.43 -2.17
N PRO A 7 -21.73 19.55 -1.56
CA PRO A 7 -21.62 19.65 -0.12
C PRO A 7 -22.34 20.89 0.42
N GLU A 8 -23.26 20.67 1.37
CA GLU A 8 -23.93 21.75 2.09
C GLU A 8 -23.25 21.97 3.44
N ILE A 9 -22.95 23.24 3.75
CA ILE A 9 -22.24 23.63 4.97
C ILE A 9 -23.23 24.28 5.95
N ASP A 10 -23.27 23.78 7.18
CA ASP A 10 -23.88 24.48 8.31
C ASP A 10 -22.98 25.65 8.71
N GLU A 11 -23.40 26.87 8.37
CA GLU A 11 -22.62 28.09 8.60
C GLU A 11 -22.40 28.41 10.10
N GLN A 12 -23.27 27.92 11.00
CA GLN A 12 -23.11 28.15 12.44
C GLN A 12 -22.09 27.20 13.05
N LYS A 13 -22.06 25.97 12.58
CA LYS A 13 -21.17 24.91 13.11
C LYS A 13 -19.90 24.76 12.29
N ASN A 14 -19.89 25.31 11.09
CA ASN A 14 -18.81 25.19 10.11
C ASN A 14 -18.43 23.72 9.82
N ILE A 15 -19.46 22.90 9.53
CA ILE A 15 -19.34 21.49 9.15
C ILE A 15 -20.20 21.19 7.92
N VAL A 16 -19.83 20.15 7.16
CA VAL A 16 -20.66 19.63 6.07
C VAL A 16 -21.79 18.78 6.63
N ILE A 17 -23.03 19.09 6.28
CA ILE A 17 -24.24 18.40 6.77
C ILE A 17 -24.91 17.52 5.71
N ASP A 18 -24.74 17.85 4.42
CA ASP A 18 -25.20 17.03 3.29
C ASP A 18 -24.20 17.08 2.13
N GLY A 19 -24.27 16.08 1.24
CA GLY A 19 -23.20 15.84 0.26
C GLY A 19 -21.91 15.37 0.91
N TYR A 20 -20.80 15.40 0.18
CA TYR A 20 -19.48 14.91 0.65
C TYR A 20 -18.39 15.91 0.26
N GLY A 21 -17.68 16.43 1.24
CA GLY A 21 -16.48 17.26 1.03
C GLY A 21 -15.22 16.42 0.79
N ILE A 22 -15.26 15.14 1.16
CA ILE A 22 -14.19 14.16 0.92
C ILE A 22 -14.77 12.88 0.32
N MET A 23 -14.06 12.32 -0.67
CA MET A 23 -14.34 10.99 -1.22
C MET A 23 -13.17 10.07 -0.92
N GLN A 24 -13.44 8.97 -0.19
CA GLN A 24 -12.46 7.95 0.22
C GLN A 24 -12.58 6.72 -0.67
N PRO A 25 -11.56 6.37 -1.48
CA PRO A 25 -11.52 5.09 -2.17
C PRO A 25 -11.21 3.94 -1.20
N ARG A 26 -11.47 2.71 -1.60
CA ARG A 26 -11.04 1.53 -0.87
C ARG A 26 -9.51 1.47 -0.79
N VAL A 27 -8.97 1.00 0.33
CA VAL A 27 -7.53 0.83 0.51
C VAL A 27 -7.21 -0.64 0.71
N GLY A 28 -6.59 -1.25 -0.30
CA GLY A 28 -6.07 -2.61 -0.26
C GLY A 28 -4.59 -2.66 0.14
N ILE A 29 -4.08 -3.86 0.38
CA ILE A 29 -2.66 -4.10 0.66
C ILE A 29 -1.98 -4.63 -0.61
N ASN A 30 -0.76 -4.14 -0.89
CA ASN A 30 0.05 -4.67 -1.98
C ASN A 30 0.33 -6.16 -1.75
N LEU A 31 0.12 -6.98 -2.79
CA LEU A 31 0.26 -8.43 -2.74
C LEU A 31 1.69 -8.85 -2.40
N ASP A 32 2.71 -8.21 -2.96
CA ASP A 32 4.11 -8.51 -2.70
C ASP A 32 4.44 -8.41 -1.21
N ILE A 33 3.88 -7.40 -0.53
CA ILE A 33 4.04 -7.19 0.90
C ILE A 33 3.28 -8.26 1.70
N SER A 34 2.10 -8.67 1.24
CA SER A 34 1.28 -9.70 1.91
C SER A 34 1.97 -11.05 2.01
N TYR A 35 2.94 -11.34 1.14
CA TYR A 35 3.68 -12.60 1.12
C TYR A 35 5.09 -12.54 1.71
N LYS A 36 5.57 -11.35 2.09
CA LYS A 36 6.97 -11.11 2.47
C LYS A 36 7.40 -11.83 3.75
N THR A 37 6.53 -11.91 4.73
CA THR A 37 6.78 -12.60 6.02
C THR A 37 5.61 -13.50 6.40
N LEU A 38 5.81 -14.44 7.34
CA LEU A 38 4.71 -15.22 7.88
C LEU A 38 3.74 -14.34 8.68
N PHE A 39 4.24 -13.29 9.32
CA PHE A 39 3.42 -12.27 10.00
C PHE A 39 2.43 -11.62 9.04
N THR A 40 2.90 -11.13 7.88
CA THR A 40 2.00 -10.53 6.88
C THR A 40 1.01 -11.54 6.32
N LYS A 41 1.42 -12.80 6.10
CA LYS A 41 0.51 -13.88 5.66
C LYS A 41 -0.63 -14.16 6.64
N ILE A 42 -0.40 -13.95 7.94
CA ILE A 42 -1.41 -14.17 8.98
C ILE A 42 -2.30 -12.94 9.16
N PHE A 43 -1.74 -11.73 9.16
CA PHE A 43 -2.41 -10.49 9.57
C PHE A 43 -2.78 -9.55 8.43
N ALA A 44 -2.05 -9.54 7.32
CA ALA A 44 -2.34 -8.70 6.15
C ALA A 44 -3.40 -9.34 5.26
N GLY A 45 -4.56 -9.66 5.79
CA GLY A 45 -5.65 -10.30 5.06
C GLY A 45 -6.16 -9.50 3.86
N ALA A 46 -7.10 -10.09 3.11
CA ALA A 46 -7.82 -9.42 2.00
C ALA A 46 -8.48 -8.08 2.42
N GLY A 47 -8.52 -7.86 3.71
CA GLY A 47 -9.16 -6.76 4.37
C GLY A 47 -8.44 -5.42 4.38
N GLY A 48 -7.22 -5.29 3.89
CA GLY A 48 -6.50 -4.00 3.93
C GLY A 48 -6.09 -3.54 5.33
N ILE A 49 -5.82 -2.25 5.45
CA ILE A 49 -5.35 -1.63 6.69
C ILE A 49 -6.51 -1.39 7.65
N ASP A 50 -7.70 -1.18 7.12
CA ASP A 50 -8.92 -0.85 7.84
C ASP A 50 -10.05 -1.78 7.42
N SER A 51 -10.67 -2.46 8.37
CA SER A 51 -11.80 -3.36 8.15
C SER A 51 -13.04 -2.64 7.58
N TYR A 52 -13.13 -1.34 7.77
CA TYR A 52 -14.26 -0.54 7.27
C TYR A 52 -14.17 -0.26 5.76
N THR A 53 -12.97 -0.24 5.19
CA THR A 53 -12.75 0.08 3.76
C THR A 53 -12.72 -1.13 2.83
N ASN A 54 -12.93 -2.33 3.36
CA ASN A 54 -12.78 -3.58 2.61
C ASN A 54 -14.07 -4.15 2.06
N ALA A 55 -15.18 -3.80 2.65
CA ALA A 55 -16.47 -4.26 2.21
C ALA A 55 -16.90 -3.52 0.95
N ILE A 56 -17.61 -4.19 0.05
CA ILE A 56 -18.39 -3.54 -1.01
C ILE A 56 -19.38 -2.57 -0.36
N SER A 57 -19.76 -2.85 0.87
CA SER A 57 -20.63 -2.09 1.73
C SER A 57 -19.91 -1.74 3.04
N ASP A 58 -20.08 -0.52 3.51
CA ASP A 58 -19.57 -0.02 4.78
C ASP A 58 -20.78 0.26 5.69
N ILE A 59 -20.75 -0.29 6.91
CA ILE A 59 -21.87 -0.15 7.86
C ILE A 59 -22.22 1.33 8.12
N TYR A 60 -21.22 2.20 8.21
CA TYR A 60 -21.45 3.63 8.42
C TYR A 60 -22.03 4.30 7.17
N GLN A 61 -21.46 4.01 5.99
CA GLN A 61 -21.95 4.56 4.73
C GLN A 61 -23.39 4.10 4.44
N ASP A 62 -23.68 2.83 4.65
CA ASP A 62 -24.98 2.24 4.32
C ASP A 62 -26.09 2.72 5.27
N ASN A 63 -25.80 2.79 6.59
CA ASN A 63 -26.80 3.15 7.58
C ASN A 63 -26.89 4.66 7.86
N PHE A 64 -25.76 5.38 7.75
CA PHE A 64 -25.66 6.79 8.13
C PHE A 64 -25.26 7.69 6.96
N LYS A 65 -25.06 7.12 5.75
CA LYS A 65 -24.62 7.85 4.54
C LYS A 65 -23.32 8.64 4.74
N GLU A 66 -22.42 8.11 5.56
CA GLU A 66 -21.14 8.74 5.89
C GLU A 66 -20.10 7.67 6.21
N GLY A 67 -19.04 7.56 5.41
CA GLY A 67 -17.93 6.64 5.60
C GLY A 67 -16.90 7.12 6.63
N ILE A 68 -15.78 6.39 6.72
CA ILE A 68 -14.63 6.77 7.54
C ILE A 68 -13.51 7.24 6.59
N PHE A 69 -12.89 8.36 6.90
CA PHE A 69 -11.73 8.85 6.17
C PHE A 69 -10.43 8.32 6.82
N THR A 70 -9.55 7.76 5.99
CA THR A 70 -8.28 7.15 6.41
C THR A 70 -7.06 7.86 5.81
N GLY A 71 -7.22 9.11 5.39
CA GLY A 71 -6.13 9.95 4.89
C GLY A 71 -5.81 9.78 3.40
N LYS A 72 -6.65 9.07 2.65
CA LYS A 72 -6.42 8.82 1.21
C LYS A 72 -7.69 9.06 0.41
N GLY A 73 -7.81 10.24 -0.18
CA GLY A 73 -9.02 10.58 -0.91
C GLY A 73 -8.91 11.84 -1.74
N ILE A 74 -10.04 12.24 -2.30
CA ILE A 74 -10.20 13.46 -3.08
C ILE A 74 -11.03 14.44 -2.27
N TYR A 75 -10.57 15.69 -2.21
CA TYR A 75 -11.23 16.78 -1.50
C TYR A 75 -11.94 17.73 -2.47
N ASP A 76 -13.09 18.27 -2.04
CA ASP A 76 -13.57 19.54 -2.58
C ASP A 76 -12.76 20.67 -1.94
N LEU A 77 -11.84 21.26 -2.70
CA LEU A 77 -10.89 22.25 -2.17
C LEU A 77 -11.55 23.49 -1.59
N ARG A 78 -12.68 23.94 -2.15
CA ARG A 78 -13.41 25.13 -1.66
C ARG A 78 -14.05 24.86 -0.32
N VAL A 79 -14.70 23.70 -0.21
CA VAL A 79 -15.35 23.25 1.03
C VAL A 79 -14.29 22.95 2.09
N PHE A 80 -13.19 22.28 1.71
CA PHE A 80 -12.07 22.02 2.61
C PHE A 80 -11.50 23.33 3.18
N ALA A 81 -11.13 24.27 2.33
CA ALA A 81 -10.58 25.55 2.78
C ALA A 81 -11.53 26.29 3.73
N LYS A 82 -12.82 26.35 3.39
CA LYS A 82 -13.83 27.04 4.22
C LYS A 82 -14.05 26.35 5.57
N VAL A 83 -14.23 25.03 5.59
CA VAL A 83 -14.60 24.27 6.80
C VAL A 83 -13.41 24.02 7.71
N MET A 84 -12.24 23.75 7.13
CA MET A 84 -11.04 23.38 7.91
C MET A 84 -10.24 24.60 8.38
N GLU A 85 -10.53 25.80 7.90
CA GLU A 85 -9.92 27.01 8.41
C GLU A 85 -10.20 27.15 9.92
N ASN A 86 -9.16 27.11 10.73
CA ASN A 86 -9.23 27.17 12.19
C ASN A 86 -9.96 25.99 12.90
N ALA A 87 -10.38 24.93 12.19
CA ALA A 87 -11.06 23.77 12.79
C ALA A 87 -10.11 22.94 13.71
N ILE A 88 -8.85 22.84 13.32
CA ILE A 88 -7.81 22.12 14.07
C ILE A 88 -6.69 23.11 14.40
N PRO A 89 -6.36 23.34 15.67
CA PRO A 89 -5.23 24.20 16.04
C PRO A 89 -3.91 23.66 15.49
N GLU A 90 -3.07 24.57 15.02
CA GLU A 90 -1.76 24.21 14.45
C GLU A 90 -0.91 23.40 15.43
N ASN A 91 -0.14 22.45 14.91
CA ASN A 91 0.83 21.65 15.63
C ASN A 91 0.27 20.85 16.83
N THR A 92 -1.05 20.53 16.85
CA THR A 92 -1.69 19.87 18.00
C THR A 92 -2.08 18.41 17.75
N VAL A 93 -2.37 18.01 16.51
CA VAL A 93 -2.94 16.70 16.20
C VAL A 93 -2.04 15.95 15.22
N LEU A 94 -1.60 14.75 15.62
CA LEU A 94 -0.69 13.90 14.85
C LEU A 94 -1.40 13.18 13.69
N SER A 95 -2.65 12.72 13.90
CA SER A 95 -3.48 12.07 12.91
C SER A 95 -4.83 12.78 12.87
N HIS A 96 -5.05 13.55 11.83
CA HIS A 96 -6.23 14.41 11.67
C HIS A 96 -7.29 13.80 10.75
N ASP A 97 -7.01 12.65 10.12
CA ASP A 97 -7.87 12.03 9.11
C ASP A 97 -9.31 11.86 9.59
N LEU A 98 -9.50 11.31 10.80
CA LEU A 98 -10.83 11.12 11.37
C LEU A 98 -11.58 12.44 11.60
N LEU A 99 -10.86 13.50 11.97
CA LEU A 99 -11.45 14.84 12.12
C LEU A 99 -11.83 15.44 10.77
N GLU A 100 -10.96 15.37 9.78
CA GLU A 100 -11.25 15.84 8.43
C GLU A 100 -12.50 15.16 7.88
N GLY A 101 -12.56 13.82 7.97
CA GLY A 101 -13.74 13.05 7.58
C GLY A 101 -15.00 13.43 8.35
N SER A 102 -14.86 13.84 9.63
CA SER A 102 -15.97 14.25 10.49
C SER A 102 -16.47 15.67 10.20
N TYR A 103 -15.57 16.61 9.85
CA TYR A 103 -15.92 17.97 9.49
C TYR A 103 -16.46 18.08 8.07
N LEU A 104 -15.88 17.31 7.14
CA LEU A 104 -16.15 17.40 5.71
C LEU A 104 -17.10 16.35 5.18
N ARG A 105 -17.57 15.44 6.04
CA ARG A 105 -18.43 14.32 5.70
C ARG A 105 -17.84 13.46 4.58
N CYS A 106 -17.32 12.30 4.93
CA CYS A 106 -16.64 11.39 4.01
C CYS A 106 -17.61 10.49 3.27
N GLY A 107 -17.51 10.42 1.94
CA GLY A 107 -18.20 9.43 1.11
C GLY A 107 -17.26 8.30 0.68
N LEU A 108 -17.69 7.05 0.80
CA LEU A 108 -16.94 5.89 0.34
C LEU A 108 -17.14 5.68 -1.17
N VAL A 109 -16.03 5.50 -1.92
CA VAL A 109 -16.00 5.14 -3.34
C VAL A 109 -15.53 3.69 -3.44
N SER A 110 -16.45 2.75 -3.55
CA SER A 110 -16.18 1.32 -3.43
C SER A 110 -15.63 0.67 -4.72
N ASP A 111 -15.80 1.30 -5.87
CA ASP A 111 -15.36 0.83 -7.19
C ASP A 111 -13.89 1.17 -7.50
N ILE A 112 -13.28 2.06 -6.71
CA ILE A 112 -11.86 2.41 -6.82
C ILE A 112 -11.11 1.82 -5.63
N MET A 113 -9.99 1.16 -5.88
CA MET A 113 -9.10 0.64 -4.84
C MET A 113 -7.68 1.17 -5.00
N LEU A 114 -7.17 1.77 -3.93
CA LEU A 114 -5.76 2.15 -3.81
C LEU A 114 -4.99 1.06 -3.08
N MET A 115 -3.78 0.74 -3.55
CA MET A 115 -2.91 -0.23 -2.90
C MET A 115 -1.93 0.49 -1.97
N ASP A 116 -1.82 0.03 -0.73
CA ASP A 116 -0.94 0.62 0.29
C ASP A 116 0.02 -0.41 0.89
N GLY A 117 1.06 0.08 1.58
CA GLY A 117 2.02 -0.73 2.30
C GLY A 117 1.47 -1.26 3.63
N TYR A 118 1.94 -2.43 4.04
CA TYR A 118 1.66 -3.02 5.36
C TYR A 118 2.98 -3.32 6.08
N PRO A 119 3.09 -3.11 7.41
CA PRO A 119 4.29 -3.44 8.16
C PRO A 119 4.64 -4.92 8.02
N THR A 120 5.87 -5.23 7.62
CA THR A 120 6.30 -6.63 7.43
C THR A 120 6.73 -7.29 8.73
N LYS A 121 7.09 -6.49 9.74
CA LYS A 121 7.55 -6.93 11.06
C LYS A 121 6.58 -6.53 12.15
N TYR A 122 6.44 -7.37 13.16
CA TYR A 122 5.55 -7.10 14.29
C TYR A 122 5.95 -5.81 15.05
N MET A 123 7.24 -5.53 15.21
CA MET A 123 7.69 -4.31 15.90
C MET A 123 7.30 -3.05 15.13
N SER A 124 7.40 -3.04 13.81
CA SER A 124 6.93 -1.93 12.96
C SER A 124 5.42 -1.75 13.05
N PHE A 125 4.67 -2.86 13.08
CA PHE A 125 3.23 -2.83 13.31
C PHE A 125 2.87 -2.19 14.66
N MET A 126 3.57 -2.54 15.74
CA MET A 126 3.33 -1.98 17.08
C MET A 126 3.70 -0.50 17.17
N ASN A 127 4.75 -0.06 16.49
CA ASN A 127 5.10 1.36 16.37
C ASN A 127 3.99 2.15 15.65
N ARG A 128 3.44 1.60 14.56
CA ARG A 128 2.31 2.19 13.84
C ARG A 128 1.06 2.26 14.71
N LEU A 129 0.72 1.19 15.44
CA LEU A 129 -0.39 1.17 16.39
C LEU A 129 -0.23 2.23 17.48
N SER A 130 0.95 2.34 18.07
CA SER A 130 1.26 3.36 19.08
C SER A 130 1.05 4.79 18.55
N ARG A 131 1.41 5.04 17.30
CA ARG A 131 1.18 6.33 16.63
C ARG A 131 -0.31 6.63 16.49
N TRP A 132 -1.11 5.65 16.03
CA TRP A 132 -2.55 5.82 15.89
C TRP A 132 -3.23 6.08 17.23
N ILE A 133 -2.91 5.31 18.28
CA ILE A 133 -3.42 5.54 19.62
C ILE A 133 -3.09 6.96 20.11
N ARG A 134 -1.88 7.44 19.84
CA ARG A 134 -1.49 8.83 20.19
C ARG A 134 -2.36 9.86 19.48
N GLY A 135 -2.62 9.68 18.18
CA GLY A 135 -3.51 10.55 17.41
C GLY A 135 -4.93 10.54 17.97
N ASP A 136 -5.49 9.34 18.22
CA ASP A 136 -6.85 9.20 18.78
C ASP A 136 -7.01 9.91 20.13
N TRP A 137 -6.01 9.82 21.02
CA TRP A 137 -6.09 10.47 22.33
C TRP A 137 -5.83 11.99 22.29
N GLN A 138 -5.19 12.50 21.25
CA GLN A 138 -5.08 13.95 21.03
C GLN A 138 -6.41 14.59 20.68
N ILE A 139 -7.29 13.86 20.00
CA ILE A 139 -8.59 14.36 19.57
C ILE A 139 -9.72 14.18 20.59
N ILE A 140 -9.44 13.70 21.80
CA ILE A 140 -10.43 13.46 22.86
C ILE A 140 -11.28 14.71 23.19
N LYS A 141 -10.72 15.91 23.04
CA LYS A 141 -11.43 17.18 23.32
C LYS A 141 -12.66 17.39 22.42
N TRP A 142 -12.70 16.77 21.22
CA TRP A 142 -13.83 16.85 20.31
C TRP A 142 -15.06 16.02 20.76
N LEU A 143 -14.94 15.18 21.79
CA LEU A 143 -16.08 14.53 22.45
C LEU A 143 -16.92 15.51 23.26
N SER A 144 -16.39 16.70 23.58
CA SER A 144 -17.11 17.67 24.41
C SER A 144 -18.41 18.15 23.74
N LYS A 145 -19.35 18.67 24.56
CA LYS A 145 -20.60 19.27 24.06
C LYS A 145 -20.36 20.53 23.21
N LYS A 146 -19.22 21.21 23.41
CA LYS A 146 -18.84 22.43 22.65
C LYS A 146 -18.35 22.12 21.24
N SER A 147 -18.03 20.86 20.93
CA SER A 147 -17.60 20.44 19.61
C SER A 147 -18.76 20.50 18.61
N PRO A 148 -18.54 21.02 17.39
CA PRO A 148 -19.56 21.09 16.35
C PRO A 148 -19.94 19.73 15.76
N LEU A 149 -19.15 18.68 16.03
CA LEU A 149 -19.30 17.35 15.44
C LEU A 149 -20.64 16.71 15.79
N ASN A 150 -21.20 15.97 14.84
CA ASN A 150 -22.41 15.18 15.01
C ASN A 150 -22.17 13.98 15.95
N MET A 151 -23.26 13.30 16.36
CA MET A 151 -23.19 12.17 17.29
C MET A 151 -22.42 10.98 16.71
N LEU A 152 -22.55 10.73 15.40
CA LEU A 152 -21.83 9.65 14.72
C LEU A 152 -20.31 9.88 14.75
N SER A 153 -19.88 11.09 14.45
CA SER A 153 -18.45 11.46 14.50
C SER A 153 -17.89 11.35 15.92
N LYS A 154 -18.65 11.78 16.93
CA LYS A 154 -18.28 11.58 18.34
C LYS A 154 -18.21 10.11 18.71
N TYR A 155 -19.16 9.29 18.23
CA TYR A 155 -19.11 7.85 18.44
C TYR A 155 -17.85 7.21 17.79
N LYS A 156 -17.51 7.58 16.56
CA LYS A 156 -16.29 7.09 15.90
C LYS A 156 -15.01 7.40 16.73
N ILE A 157 -14.90 8.63 17.25
CA ILE A 157 -13.80 9.02 18.16
C ILE A 157 -13.82 8.17 19.44
N PHE A 158 -14.98 8.06 20.09
CA PHE A 158 -15.14 7.26 21.32
C PHE A 158 -14.78 5.79 21.08
N ASP A 159 -15.20 5.21 19.97
CA ASP A 159 -14.90 3.81 19.64
C ASP A 159 -13.40 3.56 19.46
N ASN A 160 -12.66 4.49 18.83
CA ASN A 160 -11.20 4.41 18.75
C ASN A 160 -10.55 4.42 20.13
N LEU A 161 -10.99 5.33 21.02
CA LEU A 161 -10.49 5.37 22.39
C LEU A 161 -10.83 4.07 23.15
N ARG A 162 -12.05 3.58 23.06
CA ARG A 162 -12.50 2.32 23.66
C ARG A 162 -11.65 1.13 23.17
N ARG A 163 -11.38 1.05 21.86
CA ARG A 163 -10.54 -0.01 21.27
C ARG A 163 -9.12 0.03 21.83
N SER A 164 -8.56 1.21 22.05
CA SER A 164 -7.21 1.34 22.61
C SER A 164 -7.11 0.94 24.09
N LEU A 165 -8.24 0.92 24.81
CA LEU A 165 -8.32 0.49 26.21
C LEU A 165 -8.62 -1.01 26.36
N PHE A 166 -9.01 -1.70 25.29
CA PHE A 166 -9.51 -3.07 25.37
C PHE A 166 -8.49 -4.03 25.98
N GLU A 167 -7.29 -4.12 25.45
CA GLU A 167 -6.25 -5.03 25.95
C GLU A 167 -5.77 -4.64 27.36
N ILE A 168 -5.76 -3.35 27.67
CA ILE A 168 -5.45 -2.85 29.02
C ILE A 168 -6.51 -3.36 30.01
N SER A 169 -7.79 -3.23 29.65
CA SER A 169 -8.89 -3.69 30.50
C SER A 169 -8.88 -5.20 30.72
N ILE A 170 -8.55 -5.99 29.68
CA ILE A 170 -8.42 -7.45 29.80
C ILE A 170 -7.29 -7.83 30.77
N ILE A 171 -6.11 -7.25 30.63
CA ILE A 171 -4.99 -7.53 31.56
C ILE A 171 -5.34 -7.09 32.97
N PHE A 172 -5.94 -5.91 33.13
CA PHE A 172 -6.36 -5.42 34.45
C PHE A 172 -7.41 -6.34 35.08
N ALA A 173 -8.40 -6.79 34.32
CA ALA A 173 -9.43 -7.72 34.79
C ALA A 173 -8.83 -9.07 35.23
N LEU A 174 -7.89 -9.63 34.43
CA LEU A 174 -7.18 -10.85 34.79
C LEU A 174 -6.39 -10.68 36.10
N ILE A 175 -5.64 -9.58 36.26
CA ILE A 175 -4.89 -9.31 37.49
C ILE A 175 -5.86 -9.16 38.68
N TYR A 176 -6.90 -8.37 38.51
CA TYR A 176 -7.86 -8.04 39.58
C TYR A 176 -8.60 -9.29 40.08
N ILE A 177 -9.14 -10.12 39.18
CA ILE A 177 -9.89 -11.32 39.56
C ILE A 177 -9.00 -12.34 40.28
N ASN A 178 -7.72 -12.43 39.87
CA ASN A 178 -6.79 -13.35 40.49
C ASN A 178 -6.23 -12.83 41.85
N ILE A 179 -6.27 -11.52 42.09
CA ILE A 179 -6.04 -10.97 43.43
C ILE A 179 -7.21 -11.32 44.37
N ILE A 180 -8.46 -11.22 43.86
CA ILE A 180 -9.65 -11.60 44.60
C ILE A 180 -9.62 -13.09 45.00
N GLU A 181 -9.23 -14.00 44.07
CA GLU A 181 -9.03 -15.42 44.38
C GLU A 181 -8.16 -15.62 45.61
N LYS A 182 -7.02 -14.94 45.67
CA LYS A 182 -6.05 -15.08 46.77
C LYS A 182 -6.54 -14.49 48.09
N ILE A 183 -7.32 -13.43 48.04
CA ILE A 183 -7.80 -12.75 49.26
C ILE A 183 -8.98 -13.50 49.88
N PHE A 184 -9.89 -14.00 49.05
CA PHE A 184 -11.18 -14.57 49.47
C PHE A 184 -11.25 -16.08 49.32
N ASP A 185 -10.21 -16.74 48.82
CA ASP A 185 -10.13 -18.20 48.56
C ASP A 185 -11.33 -18.71 47.71
N ILE A 186 -11.67 -17.96 46.65
CA ILE A 186 -12.80 -18.25 45.77
C ILE A 186 -12.27 -18.79 44.45
N ASP A 187 -12.83 -19.88 43.91
CA ASP A 187 -12.51 -20.34 42.57
C ASP A 187 -12.95 -19.34 41.50
N VAL A 188 -12.00 -18.79 40.76
CA VAL A 188 -12.21 -17.81 39.71
C VAL A 188 -11.99 -18.37 38.30
N PHE A 189 -11.91 -19.68 38.15
CA PHE A 189 -11.68 -20.32 36.84
C PHE A 189 -12.70 -19.86 35.80
N ALA A 190 -13.97 -19.87 36.13
CA ALA A 190 -15.05 -19.45 35.23
C ALA A 190 -14.91 -17.99 34.80
N PHE A 191 -14.52 -17.09 35.72
CA PHE A 191 -14.29 -15.67 35.40
C PHE A 191 -13.09 -15.47 34.48
N ASN A 192 -11.97 -16.14 34.74
CA ASN A 192 -10.81 -16.11 33.87
C ASN A 192 -11.15 -16.64 32.47
N PHE A 193 -11.92 -17.74 32.40
CA PHE A 193 -12.38 -18.29 31.12
C PHE A 193 -13.24 -17.30 30.35
N ILE A 194 -14.20 -16.61 31.01
CA ILE A 194 -15.04 -15.59 30.38
C ILE A 194 -14.21 -14.40 29.88
N ILE A 195 -13.24 -13.90 30.67
CA ILE A 195 -12.37 -12.80 30.26
C ILE A 195 -11.56 -13.17 28.99
N ILE A 196 -11.02 -14.40 28.94
CA ILE A 196 -10.31 -14.89 27.77
C ILE A 196 -11.26 -15.06 26.58
N LEU A 197 -12.47 -15.62 26.83
CA LEU A 197 -13.49 -15.79 25.80
C LEU A 197 -13.85 -14.45 25.15
N ILE A 198 -14.03 -13.39 25.93
CA ILE A 198 -14.26 -12.03 25.42
C ILE A 198 -13.14 -11.58 24.48
N SER A 199 -11.88 -11.91 24.81
CA SER A 199 -10.71 -11.54 23.98
C SER A 199 -10.70 -12.25 22.63
N ILE A 200 -11.31 -13.44 22.52
CA ILE A 200 -11.32 -14.24 21.29
C ILE A 200 -12.66 -14.22 20.54
N ILE A 201 -13.66 -13.50 21.02
CA ILE A 201 -14.97 -13.37 20.35
C ILE A 201 -14.85 -13.04 18.86
N PRO A 202 -14.00 -12.07 18.39
CA PRO A 202 -13.89 -11.77 16.97
C PRO A 202 -13.49 -13.00 16.13
N PHE A 203 -12.62 -13.86 16.67
CA PHE A 203 -12.18 -15.07 15.99
C PHE A 203 -13.23 -16.18 16.03
N ILE A 204 -14.06 -16.23 17.09
CA ILE A 204 -15.20 -17.15 17.18
C ILE A 204 -16.24 -16.76 16.13
N LEU A 205 -16.52 -15.47 15.97
CA LEU A 205 -17.44 -14.98 14.93
C LEU A 205 -16.91 -15.26 13.53
N GLU A 206 -15.60 -15.08 13.31
CA GLU A 206 -14.94 -15.43 12.06
C GLU A 206 -15.04 -16.96 11.79
N LEU A 207 -14.86 -17.79 12.81
CA LEU A 207 -15.02 -19.24 12.73
C LEU A 207 -16.45 -19.64 12.38
N ILE A 208 -17.44 -19.06 13.06
CA ILE A 208 -18.86 -19.29 12.79
C ILE A 208 -19.18 -18.90 11.34
N ASN A 209 -18.71 -17.75 10.90
CA ASN A 209 -18.90 -17.29 9.53
C ASN A 209 -18.21 -18.21 8.50
N TYR A 210 -17.03 -18.73 8.82
CA TYR A 210 -16.33 -19.71 7.99
C TYR A 210 -17.09 -21.04 7.87
N LEU A 211 -17.71 -21.50 8.95
CA LEU A 211 -18.41 -22.81 8.99
C LEU A 211 -19.84 -22.73 8.42
N PHE A 212 -20.55 -21.64 8.68
CA PHE A 212 -21.99 -21.52 8.42
C PHE A 212 -22.34 -20.41 7.44
N GLY A 213 -21.40 -19.53 7.07
CA GLY A 213 -21.63 -18.46 6.10
C GLY A 213 -22.00 -19.03 4.74
N LYS A 214 -23.17 -18.65 4.22
CA LYS A 214 -23.57 -19.00 2.87
C LYS A 214 -22.63 -18.31 1.89
N ARG A 215 -21.93 -19.10 1.08
CA ARG A 215 -21.15 -18.63 -0.06
C ARG A 215 -22.06 -18.42 -1.26
N GLU A 216 -23.07 -17.56 -1.12
CA GLU A 216 -23.92 -17.18 -2.25
C GLU A 216 -23.15 -16.20 -3.15
N GLY A 217 -22.86 -16.59 -4.39
CA GLY A 217 -22.43 -15.68 -5.45
C GLY A 217 -20.97 -15.25 -5.46
N GLU A 218 -20.10 -15.83 -4.64
CA GLU A 218 -18.68 -15.78 -4.94
C GLU A 218 -18.43 -16.64 -6.20
N GLU A 219 -18.67 -16.07 -7.39
CA GLU A 219 -17.82 -16.45 -8.52
C GLU A 219 -16.41 -16.53 -7.97
N LYS A 220 -15.67 -17.56 -8.35
CA LYS A 220 -14.26 -17.76 -8.02
C LYS A 220 -13.40 -16.61 -8.58
N GLN A 221 -13.70 -15.37 -8.20
CA GLN A 221 -12.67 -14.37 -8.13
C GLN A 221 -11.63 -15.02 -7.23
N LYS A 222 -10.51 -15.37 -7.83
CA LYS A 222 -9.28 -15.69 -7.13
C LYS A 222 -8.91 -14.44 -6.35
N THR A 223 -9.67 -14.15 -5.31
CA THR A 223 -9.32 -13.19 -4.29
C THR A 223 -8.02 -13.73 -3.77
N PHE A 224 -6.95 -12.99 -4.02
CA PHE A 224 -5.63 -13.26 -3.49
C PHE A 224 -5.74 -13.21 -1.97
N THR A 225 -6.24 -14.31 -1.39
CA THR A 225 -6.32 -14.47 0.05
C THR A 225 -4.93 -14.82 0.54
N PRO A 226 -4.51 -14.32 1.72
CA PRO A 226 -3.27 -14.74 2.34
C PRO A 226 -3.17 -16.26 2.33
N LYS A 227 -1.98 -16.80 2.08
CA LYS A 227 -1.73 -18.26 1.97
C LYS A 227 -2.21 -19.04 3.21
N ILE A 228 -2.37 -18.35 4.36
CA ILE A 228 -2.90 -18.90 5.61
C ILE A 228 -4.30 -18.32 5.83
N SER A 229 -5.25 -18.83 5.09
CA SER A 229 -6.68 -18.53 5.23
C SER A 229 -7.42 -19.71 5.89
N GLY A 230 -8.68 -19.52 6.23
CA GLY A 230 -9.52 -20.55 6.85
C GLY A 230 -9.12 -20.90 8.29
N LEU A 231 -9.41 -22.11 8.72
CA LEU A 231 -9.24 -22.56 10.11
C LEU A 231 -7.83 -22.35 10.65
N LYS A 232 -6.80 -22.67 9.86
CA LYS A 232 -5.38 -22.49 10.27
C LYS A 232 -5.05 -21.02 10.52
N GLY A 233 -5.55 -20.12 9.68
CA GLY A 233 -5.37 -18.66 9.84
C GLY A 233 -6.08 -18.13 11.07
N ILE A 234 -7.33 -18.52 11.28
CA ILE A 234 -8.13 -18.14 12.46
C ILE A 234 -7.42 -18.59 13.74
N PHE A 235 -7.01 -19.85 13.81
CA PHE A 235 -6.30 -20.40 14.96
C PHE A 235 -4.97 -19.69 15.23
N ALA A 236 -4.16 -19.47 14.21
CA ALA A 236 -2.90 -18.74 14.35
C ALA A 236 -3.11 -17.32 14.87
N ARG A 237 -4.08 -16.57 14.31
CA ARG A 237 -4.43 -15.22 14.79
C ARG A 237 -4.88 -15.22 16.23
N THR A 238 -5.71 -16.19 16.64
CA THR A 238 -6.18 -16.33 18.03
C THR A 238 -5.01 -16.50 18.99
N ILE A 239 -4.13 -17.47 18.73
CA ILE A 239 -2.98 -17.76 19.62
C ILE A 239 -2.04 -16.56 19.69
N ILE A 240 -1.71 -15.94 18.55
CA ILE A 240 -0.81 -14.80 18.52
C ILE A 240 -1.43 -13.60 19.24
N THR A 241 -2.71 -13.34 19.07
CA THR A 241 -3.40 -12.25 19.76
C THR A 241 -3.39 -12.42 21.26
N LEU A 242 -3.68 -13.62 21.76
CA LEU A 242 -3.57 -13.94 23.19
C LEU A 242 -2.12 -13.84 23.69
N GLY A 243 -1.16 -14.33 22.92
CA GLY A 243 0.26 -14.24 23.26
C GLY A 243 0.78 -12.81 23.32
N CYS A 244 0.35 -11.95 22.42
CA CYS A 244 0.78 -10.54 22.36
C CYS A 244 0.03 -9.64 23.34
N LEU A 245 -0.98 -10.13 24.05
CA LEU A 245 -1.88 -9.35 24.89
C LEU A 245 -1.14 -8.44 25.91
N PRO A 246 -0.15 -8.91 26.72
CA PRO A 246 0.55 -8.05 27.67
C PRO A 246 1.34 -6.94 26.99
N TYR A 247 2.05 -7.25 25.91
CA TYR A 247 2.84 -6.25 25.19
C TYR A 247 1.97 -5.22 24.49
N LYS A 248 0.85 -5.63 23.91
CA LYS A 248 -0.10 -4.72 23.28
C LYS A 248 -0.75 -3.80 24.32
N ALA A 249 -1.17 -4.34 25.47
CA ALA A 249 -1.68 -3.55 26.59
C ALA A 249 -0.67 -2.52 27.10
N TYR A 250 0.59 -2.94 27.31
CA TYR A 250 1.68 -2.05 27.72
C TYR A 250 1.94 -0.94 26.70
N THR A 251 2.01 -1.28 25.42
CA THR A 251 2.27 -0.30 24.35
C THR A 251 1.13 0.71 24.25
N SER A 252 -0.11 0.25 24.34
CA SER A 252 -1.31 1.11 24.36
C SER A 252 -1.29 2.04 25.58
N LEU A 253 -1.07 1.51 26.77
CA LEU A 253 -0.99 2.30 28.00
C LEU A 253 0.12 3.35 27.94
N LYS A 254 1.32 2.96 27.48
CA LYS A 254 2.46 3.86 27.30
C LYS A 254 2.13 4.99 26.31
N ALA A 255 1.46 4.67 25.19
CA ALA A 255 1.04 5.65 24.19
C ALA A 255 0.02 6.63 24.78
N ILE A 256 -0.99 6.13 25.51
CA ILE A 256 -2.02 6.94 26.17
C ILE A 256 -1.40 7.88 27.20
N VAL A 257 -0.63 7.35 28.13
CA VAL A 257 0.00 8.15 29.21
C VAL A 257 0.92 9.21 28.64
N LYS A 258 1.79 8.83 27.68
CA LYS A 258 2.69 9.77 26.98
C LYS A 258 1.90 10.89 26.30
N THR A 259 0.80 10.56 25.64
CA THR A 259 -0.03 11.54 24.93
C THR A 259 -0.73 12.47 25.90
N MET A 260 -1.39 11.93 26.92
CA MET A 260 -2.10 12.74 27.91
C MET A 260 -1.17 13.67 28.68
N TYR A 261 0.05 13.20 29.03
CA TYR A 261 1.08 14.04 29.64
C TYR A 261 1.53 15.16 28.68
N ARG A 262 1.75 14.85 27.40
CA ARG A 262 2.12 15.86 26.39
C ARG A 262 1.00 16.87 26.14
N VAL A 263 -0.24 16.43 26.05
CA VAL A 263 -1.40 17.30 25.79
C VAL A 263 -1.73 18.19 26.99
N LYS A 264 -1.63 17.66 28.23
CA LYS A 264 -2.08 18.39 29.43
C LYS A 264 -0.98 19.16 30.17
N VAL A 265 0.28 18.69 30.06
CA VAL A 265 1.38 19.22 30.89
C VAL A 265 2.44 19.93 30.07
N THR A 266 3.05 19.25 29.09
CA THR A 266 4.23 19.81 28.42
C THR A 266 3.92 20.63 27.18
N HIS A 267 2.85 20.34 26.48
CA HIS A 267 2.46 20.92 25.19
C HIS A 267 3.57 20.85 24.11
N LYS A 268 4.54 19.92 24.27
CA LYS A 268 5.69 19.76 23.37
C LYS A 268 5.68 18.40 22.69
N ASN A 269 6.31 18.34 21.50
CA ASN A 269 6.52 17.09 20.72
C ASN A 269 5.21 16.35 20.40
N LEU A 270 4.13 17.07 20.14
CA LEU A 270 2.82 16.49 19.82
C LEU A 270 2.85 15.80 18.45
N LEU A 271 3.57 16.37 17.48
CA LEU A 271 3.69 15.85 16.12
C LEU A 271 4.93 14.95 15.89
N GLU A 272 5.65 14.57 16.96
CA GLU A 272 6.81 13.67 16.84
C GLU A 272 6.38 12.29 16.34
N TRP A 273 6.85 11.88 15.16
CA TRP A 273 6.59 10.58 14.56
C TRP A 273 7.70 10.16 13.61
N THR A 274 7.78 8.87 13.32
CA THR A 274 8.64 8.28 12.29
C THR A 274 7.78 7.74 11.17
N THR A 275 8.24 7.84 9.93
CA THR A 275 7.55 7.26 8.78
C THR A 275 7.45 5.74 8.91
N SER A 276 6.49 5.11 8.23
CA SER A 276 6.40 3.63 8.22
C SER A 276 7.66 3.00 7.65
N GLU A 277 8.27 3.61 6.64
CA GLU A 277 9.50 3.13 6.02
C GLU A 277 10.71 3.23 6.97
N GLU A 278 10.88 4.37 7.65
CA GLU A 278 11.93 4.52 8.67
C GLU A 278 11.74 3.55 9.84
N ALA A 279 10.50 3.38 10.31
CA ALA A 279 10.18 2.43 11.37
C ALA A 279 10.50 0.99 10.94
N GLU A 280 10.28 0.64 9.66
CA GLU A 280 10.63 -0.67 9.10
C GLU A 280 12.15 -0.86 9.00
N LYS A 281 12.90 0.15 8.55
CA LYS A 281 14.37 0.14 8.48
C LYS A 281 15.02 0.11 9.87
N MET A 282 14.47 0.82 10.85
CA MET A 282 14.97 0.86 12.22
C MET A 282 14.60 -0.36 13.07
N ALA A 283 13.59 -1.13 12.64
CA ALA A 283 13.16 -2.31 13.38
C ALA A 283 14.28 -3.37 13.40
N LYS A 284 14.93 -3.50 14.56
CA LYS A 284 15.94 -4.55 14.78
C LYS A 284 15.30 -5.93 14.60
N THR A 285 16.01 -6.78 13.88
CA THR A 285 15.54 -8.12 13.47
C THR A 285 16.22 -9.25 14.24
N ASP A 286 16.89 -8.96 15.34
CA ASP A 286 17.52 -9.95 16.19
C ASP A 286 16.58 -10.41 17.32
N ILE A 287 16.72 -11.66 17.74
CA ILE A 287 15.88 -12.28 18.77
C ILE A 287 15.98 -11.54 20.11
N ILE A 288 17.18 -11.06 20.46
CA ILE A 288 17.43 -10.33 21.72
C ILE A 288 16.60 -9.06 21.78
N SER A 289 16.49 -8.33 20.67
CA SER A 289 15.66 -7.12 20.58
C SER A 289 14.19 -7.42 20.77
N TYR A 290 13.67 -8.55 20.26
CA TYR A 290 12.30 -8.97 20.53
C TYR A 290 12.07 -9.25 22.02
N TYR A 291 12.97 -9.97 22.68
CA TYR A 291 12.88 -10.21 24.11
C TYR A 291 13.00 -8.93 24.95
N LYS A 292 13.88 -8.00 24.58
CA LYS A 292 13.98 -6.68 25.25
C LYS A 292 12.72 -5.84 25.08
N ASN A 293 12.20 -5.73 23.89
CA ASN A 293 11.01 -4.91 23.61
C ASN A 293 9.76 -5.51 24.27
N MET A 294 9.63 -6.85 24.23
CA MET A 294 8.50 -7.58 24.80
C MET A 294 8.78 -8.10 26.23
N ALA A 295 9.71 -7.48 26.98
CA ALA A 295 10.05 -7.89 28.33
C ALA A 295 8.84 -7.98 29.27
N ILE A 296 7.82 -7.16 29.06
CA ILE A 296 6.56 -7.22 29.80
C ILE A 296 5.85 -8.58 29.65
N ASN A 297 5.92 -9.22 28.50
CA ASN A 297 5.36 -10.55 28.27
C ASN A 297 6.05 -11.60 29.16
N ILE A 298 7.38 -11.51 29.29
CA ILE A 298 8.16 -12.41 30.12
C ILE A 298 7.83 -12.19 31.60
N ILE A 299 7.81 -10.92 32.02
CA ILE A 299 7.49 -10.55 33.42
C ILE A 299 6.08 -11.06 33.78
N THR A 300 5.08 -10.79 32.95
CA THR A 300 3.70 -11.25 33.22
C THR A 300 3.58 -12.77 33.21
N GLY A 301 4.31 -13.45 32.31
CA GLY A 301 4.37 -14.91 32.26
C GLY A 301 5.01 -15.51 33.51
N ILE A 302 6.16 -14.98 33.97
CA ILE A 302 6.82 -15.41 35.20
C ILE A 302 5.91 -15.16 36.43
N VAL A 303 5.26 -13.99 36.49
CA VAL A 303 4.30 -13.67 37.55
C VAL A 303 3.15 -14.69 37.59
N ALA A 304 2.62 -15.07 36.42
CA ALA A 304 1.60 -16.11 36.32
C ALA A 304 2.11 -17.45 36.88
N PHE A 305 3.33 -17.86 36.58
CA PHE A 305 3.94 -19.08 37.13
C PHE A 305 4.16 -19.00 38.64
N ILE A 306 4.61 -17.89 39.18
CA ILE A 306 4.82 -17.69 40.62
C ILE A 306 3.48 -17.75 41.36
N ILE A 307 2.44 -17.16 40.79
CA ILE A 307 1.13 -17.08 41.41
C ILE A 307 0.39 -18.42 41.36
N TYR A 308 0.48 -19.13 40.25
CA TYR A 308 -0.34 -20.31 39.93
C TYR A 308 0.43 -21.62 39.86
N GLY A 309 1.75 -21.62 40.02
CA GLY A 309 2.58 -22.84 39.93
C GLY A 309 2.17 -23.96 40.90
N ASN A 310 1.56 -23.56 42.02
CA ASN A 310 1.06 -24.52 43.04
C ASN A 310 -0.47 -24.61 43.03
N SER A 311 -1.15 -24.02 42.06
CA SER A 311 -2.61 -24.08 41.95
C SER A 311 -3.04 -24.93 40.76
N ASN A 312 -4.26 -25.44 40.78
CA ASN A 312 -4.84 -26.20 39.67
C ASN A 312 -5.29 -25.31 38.49
N ASN A 313 -4.89 -24.05 38.46
CA ASN A 313 -5.30 -23.13 37.40
C ASN A 313 -4.45 -23.32 36.12
N ILE A 314 -4.68 -24.41 35.42
CA ILE A 314 -3.97 -24.79 34.19
C ILE A 314 -4.06 -23.69 33.14
N LEU A 315 -5.17 -22.97 33.07
CA LEU A 315 -5.39 -21.90 32.07
C LEU A 315 -4.39 -20.75 32.25
N ALA A 316 -4.17 -20.32 33.50
CA ALA A 316 -3.20 -19.26 33.82
C ALA A 316 -1.77 -19.69 33.51
N LEU A 317 -1.43 -20.96 33.76
CA LEU A 317 -0.11 -21.52 33.43
C LEU A 317 0.12 -21.62 31.92
N MET A 318 -0.89 -22.07 31.17
CA MET A 318 -0.82 -22.11 29.70
C MET A 318 -0.64 -20.71 29.10
N LEU A 319 -1.36 -19.71 29.59
CA LEU A 319 -1.18 -18.31 29.16
C LEU A 319 0.19 -17.77 29.56
N GLY A 320 0.65 -18.04 30.77
CA GLY A 320 2.00 -17.65 31.22
C GLY A 320 3.09 -18.22 30.32
N LEU A 321 3.01 -19.49 29.97
CA LEU A 321 3.93 -20.12 29.03
C LEU A 321 3.87 -19.47 27.64
N LEU A 322 2.65 -19.26 27.13
CA LEU A 322 2.44 -18.59 25.84
C LEU A 322 3.08 -17.20 25.84
N TRP A 323 2.90 -16.41 26.89
CA TRP A 323 3.48 -15.07 27.00
C TRP A 323 5.01 -15.08 27.00
N ILE A 324 5.65 -16.03 27.68
CA ILE A 324 7.12 -16.19 27.68
C ILE A 324 7.65 -16.58 26.30
N LEU A 325 6.92 -17.42 25.57
CA LEU A 325 7.32 -17.91 24.24
C LEU A 325 7.01 -16.89 23.12
N THR A 326 6.06 -15.99 23.33
CA THR A 326 5.60 -15.05 22.30
C THR A 326 6.71 -14.21 21.66
N PRO A 327 7.71 -13.64 22.38
CA PRO A 327 8.79 -12.90 21.74
C PRO A 327 9.54 -13.72 20.68
N ALA A 328 9.83 -15.02 20.97
CA ALA A 328 10.46 -15.92 20.02
C ALA A 328 9.54 -16.23 18.82
N ILE A 329 8.26 -16.48 19.07
CA ILE A 329 7.26 -16.70 18.02
C ILE A 329 7.19 -15.50 17.10
N MET A 330 7.08 -14.28 17.65
CA MET A 330 6.99 -13.04 16.87
C MET A 330 8.26 -12.76 16.09
N TYR A 331 9.44 -13.06 16.65
CA TYR A 331 10.69 -13.04 15.91
C TYR A 331 10.66 -13.97 14.71
N CYS A 332 10.30 -15.24 14.92
CA CYS A 332 10.29 -16.25 13.86
C CYS A 332 9.34 -15.90 12.72
N ILE A 333 8.12 -15.44 13.03
CA ILE A 333 7.13 -15.09 11.98
C ILE A 333 7.39 -13.75 11.31
N SER A 334 8.18 -12.85 11.91
CA SER A 334 8.59 -11.57 11.33
C SER A 334 9.86 -11.66 10.50
N LYS A 335 10.53 -12.83 10.45
CA LYS A 335 11.65 -13.02 9.55
C LYS A 335 11.18 -12.92 8.10
N GLU A 336 11.86 -12.08 7.34
CA GLU A 336 11.74 -12.12 5.89
C GLU A 336 12.21 -13.51 5.43
N LYS A 337 11.40 -14.16 4.65
CA LYS A 337 11.85 -15.36 3.97
C LYS A 337 12.95 -14.95 3.01
N THR A 338 14.15 -15.41 3.27
CA THR A 338 15.26 -15.43 2.32
C THR A 338 15.06 -16.52 1.25
N GLU A 339 13.86 -17.02 1.06
CA GLU A 339 13.58 -17.61 -0.23
C GLU A 339 13.78 -16.43 -1.21
N LYS A 340 14.89 -16.44 -1.95
CA LYS A 340 14.76 -16.23 -3.38
C LYS A 340 13.46 -16.98 -3.71
N GLU A 341 12.34 -16.27 -3.83
CA GLU A 341 11.20 -16.85 -4.53
C GLU A 341 11.89 -17.42 -5.76
N ALA A 342 11.92 -18.73 -5.86
CA ALA A 342 12.15 -19.34 -7.13
C ALA A 342 11.02 -18.70 -7.92
N VAL A 343 11.35 -17.66 -8.67
CA VAL A 343 10.51 -17.19 -9.76
C VAL A 343 10.16 -18.49 -10.43
N GLU A 344 8.90 -18.91 -10.33
CA GLU A 344 8.48 -20.14 -10.99
C GLU A 344 8.89 -19.92 -12.42
N LEU A 345 10.02 -20.52 -12.78
CA LEU A 345 10.57 -20.34 -14.11
C LEU A 345 9.46 -20.84 -15.02
N LEU A 346 9.00 -19.98 -15.87
CA LEU A 346 7.99 -20.32 -16.87
C LEU A 346 8.44 -21.62 -17.56
N THR A 347 7.55 -22.56 -17.69
CA THR A 347 7.79 -23.76 -18.48
C THR A 347 8.15 -23.34 -19.91
N GLN A 348 8.89 -24.17 -20.64
CA GLN A 348 9.26 -23.85 -22.02
C GLN A 348 8.06 -23.47 -22.87
N LYS A 349 6.93 -24.19 -22.69
CA LYS A 349 5.66 -23.89 -23.40
C LYS A 349 5.09 -22.50 -23.06
N GLU A 350 5.21 -22.05 -21.81
CA GLU A 350 4.77 -20.73 -21.40
C GLU A 350 5.71 -19.65 -21.89
N GLN A 351 7.02 -19.91 -21.91
CA GLN A 351 8.02 -18.99 -22.50
C GLN A 351 7.75 -18.82 -24.00
N ASP A 352 7.55 -19.90 -24.73
CA ASP A 352 7.25 -19.87 -26.16
C ASP A 352 5.95 -19.09 -26.43
N TYR A 353 4.93 -19.28 -25.60
CA TYR A 353 3.66 -18.55 -25.72
C TYR A 353 3.82 -17.05 -25.49
N VAL A 354 4.58 -16.65 -24.46
CA VAL A 354 4.86 -15.22 -24.17
C VAL A 354 5.68 -14.60 -25.31
N LEU A 355 6.68 -15.32 -25.83
CA LEU A 355 7.48 -14.86 -26.97
C LEU A 355 6.62 -14.72 -28.23
N GLU A 356 5.68 -15.62 -28.47
CA GLU A 356 4.73 -15.52 -29.60
C GLU A 356 3.88 -14.25 -29.51
N ILE A 357 3.35 -13.95 -28.29
CA ILE A 357 2.60 -12.71 -28.04
C ILE A 357 3.49 -11.48 -28.27
N ALA A 358 4.70 -11.49 -27.74
CA ALA A 358 5.67 -10.40 -27.92
C ALA A 358 6.00 -10.19 -29.41
N ARG A 359 6.21 -11.25 -30.17
CA ARG A 359 6.48 -11.19 -31.60
C ARG A 359 5.29 -10.63 -32.39
N LYS A 360 4.06 -11.03 -32.06
CA LYS A 360 2.86 -10.47 -32.66
C LYS A 360 2.68 -8.99 -32.34
N THR A 361 3.01 -8.60 -31.11
CA THR A 361 2.99 -7.18 -30.69
C THR A 361 4.03 -6.37 -31.44
N TRP A 362 5.25 -6.87 -31.56
CA TRP A 362 6.30 -6.24 -32.38
C TRP A 362 5.86 -6.07 -33.85
N GLY A 363 5.12 -7.00 -34.40
CA GLY A 363 4.61 -6.96 -35.78
C GLY A 363 3.81 -5.69 -36.11
N PHE A 364 3.14 -5.07 -35.12
CA PHE A 364 2.51 -3.76 -35.31
C PHE A 364 3.56 -2.66 -35.56
N PHE A 365 4.57 -2.57 -34.71
CA PHE A 365 5.64 -1.57 -34.86
C PHE A 365 6.48 -1.81 -36.12
N GLU A 366 6.87 -3.03 -36.40
CA GLU A 366 7.62 -3.43 -37.61
C GLU A 366 6.87 -3.02 -38.90
N LYS A 367 5.54 -3.13 -38.91
CA LYS A 367 4.70 -2.76 -40.04
C LYS A 367 4.63 -1.25 -40.27
N TYR A 368 4.67 -0.43 -39.23
CA TYR A 368 4.42 1.01 -39.32
C TYR A 368 5.66 1.89 -39.09
N LEU A 369 6.77 1.37 -38.55
CA LEU A 369 8.04 2.10 -38.44
C LEU A 369 8.81 2.06 -39.77
N ARG A 370 8.29 2.76 -40.76
CA ARG A 370 8.82 2.78 -42.12
C ARG A 370 8.86 4.20 -42.69
N GLN A 371 9.56 4.39 -43.79
CA GLN A 371 9.82 5.70 -44.41
C GLN A 371 8.51 6.39 -44.85
N GLU A 372 7.53 5.65 -45.37
CA GLU A 372 6.27 6.19 -45.86
C GLU A 372 5.43 6.83 -44.72
N ASP A 373 5.61 6.37 -43.50
CA ASP A 373 4.98 6.93 -42.31
C ASP A 373 5.95 7.81 -41.48
N ASN A 374 7.06 8.26 -42.08
CA ASN A 374 8.13 9.05 -41.43
C ASN A 374 8.66 8.42 -40.14
N PHE A 375 8.66 7.10 -40.02
CA PHE A 375 9.00 6.35 -38.80
C PHE A 375 8.16 6.73 -37.57
N LEU A 376 6.93 7.22 -37.79
CA LEU A 376 5.93 7.54 -36.77
C LEU A 376 4.85 6.47 -36.77
N ILE A 377 4.60 5.82 -35.65
CA ILE A 377 3.53 4.83 -35.54
C ILE A 377 2.14 5.51 -35.53
N PRO A 378 1.13 4.87 -36.14
CA PRO A 378 -0.25 5.34 -36.00
C PRO A 378 -0.76 5.12 -34.58
N ASP A 379 -1.75 5.92 -34.18
CA ASP A 379 -2.37 5.86 -32.85
C ASP A 379 -3.02 4.48 -32.58
N ASN A 380 -3.76 3.97 -33.55
CA ASN A 380 -4.40 2.67 -33.44
C ASN A 380 -4.79 2.08 -34.81
N TYR A 381 -5.17 0.80 -34.79
CA TYR A 381 -5.75 0.06 -35.91
C TYR A 381 -7.17 -0.38 -35.52
N GLN A 382 -8.15 -0.07 -36.37
CA GLN A 382 -9.58 -0.35 -36.14
C GLN A 382 -10.09 -1.32 -37.20
N GLU A 383 -10.34 -2.56 -36.83
CA GLU A 383 -10.71 -3.63 -37.79
C GLU A 383 -12.08 -3.42 -38.45
N ASP A 384 -13.01 -2.84 -37.72
CA ASP A 384 -14.40 -2.64 -38.10
C ASP A 384 -14.65 -1.37 -38.93
N ARG A 385 -13.62 -0.56 -39.18
CA ARG A 385 -13.73 0.69 -39.94
C ARG A 385 -13.16 0.59 -41.36
N LYS A 386 -13.75 1.39 -42.28
CA LYS A 386 -13.28 1.47 -43.68
C LYS A 386 -11.82 1.91 -43.75
N ASN A 387 -11.44 2.96 -43.00
CA ASN A 387 -10.06 3.39 -42.83
C ASN A 387 -9.53 2.80 -41.54
N LYS A 388 -8.94 1.63 -41.64
CA LYS A 388 -8.51 0.83 -40.48
C LYS A 388 -7.38 1.49 -39.67
N VAL A 389 -6.49 2.28 -40.29
CA VAL A 389 -5.33 2.89 -39.69
C VAL A 389 -5.60 4.33 -39.35
N VAL A 390 -5.47 4.70 -38.08
CA VAL A 390 -5.61 6.08 -37.61
C VAL A 390 -4.24 6.77 -37.67
N ARG A 391 -3.97 7.50 -38.75
CA ARG A 391 -2.67 8.10 -39.11
C ARG A 391 -2.41 9.40 -38.35
N ARG A 392 -2.46 9.33 -37.04
CA ARG A 392 -1.99 10.35 -36.13
C ARG A 392 -1.12 9.72 -35.07
N THR A 393 -0.23 10.48 -34.47
CA THR A 393 0.67 10.01 -33.40
C THR A 393 0.79 11.07 -32.33
N SER A 394 1.05 10.68 -31.07
CA SER A 394 1.35 11.54 -29.95
C SER A 394 2.80 11.38 -29.50
N SER A 395 3.30 12.31 -28.66
CA SER A 395 4.61 12.17 -28.05
C SER A 395 4.74 10.90 -27.20
N THR A 396 3.67 10.45 -26.52
CA THR A 396 3.64 9.14 -25.84
C THR A 396 3.79 8.00 -26.84
N ASN A 397 3.06 8.01 -27.97
CA ASN A 397 3.16 6.96 -28.99
C ASN A 397 4.57 6.89 -29.60
N ILE A 398 5.19 8.04 -29.88
CA ILE A 398 6.56 8.10 -30.39
C ILE A 398 7.54 7.49 -29.36
N GLY A 399 7.43 7.88 -28.09
CA GLY A 399 8.26 7.32 -27.03
C GLY A 399 8.07 5.80 -26.87
N LEU A 400 6.81 5.34 -26.90
CA LEU A 400 6.50 3.91 -26.83
C LEU A 400 7.06 3.12 -28.02
N SER A 401 7.08 3.70 -29.24
CA SER A 401 7.70 3.04 -30.40
C SER A 401 9.19 2.82 -30.21
N MET A 402 9.91 3.80 -29.63
CA MET A 402 11.32 3.63 -29.30
C MET A 402 11.56 2.55 -28.24
N MET A 403 10.65 2.46 -27.23
CA MET A 403 10.68 1.37 -26.25
C MET A 403 10.46 0.00 -26.91
N ALA A 404 9.51 -0.09 -27.84
CA ALA A 404 9.26 -1.33 -28.60
C ALA A 404 10.50 -1.74 -29.42
N VAL A 405 11.23 -0.80 -30.00
CA VAL A 405 12.46 -1.05 -30.76
C VAL A 405 13.55 -1.66 -29.88
N ILE A 406 13.83 -1.09 -28.71
CA ILE A 406 14.85 -1.67 -27.81
C ILE A 406 14.40 -3.02 -27.24
N SER A 407 13.11 -3.18 -26.92
CA SER A 407 12.57 -4.47 -26.47
C SER A 407 12.66 -5.56 -27.56
N ALA A 408 12.45 -5.19 -28.81
CA ALA A 408 12.60 -6.13 -29.93
C ALA A 408 14.07 -6.59 -30.11
N ASN A 409 15.04 -5.74 -29.80
CA ASN A 409 16.45 -6.13 -29.75
C ASN A 409 16.71 -7.09 -28.58
N ASP A 410 16.26 -6.75 -27.37
CA ASP A 410 16.48 -7.57 -26.17
C ASP A 410 15.82 -8.95 -26.29
N LEU A 411 14.71 -9.06 -27.05
CA LEU A 411 14.02 -10.33 -27.34
C LEU A 411 14.59 -11.05 -28.58
N GLY A 412 15.60 -10.48 -29.25
CA GLY A 412 16.23 -11.07 -30.41
C GLY A 412 15.42 -11.02 -31.72
N PHE A 413 14.40 -10.14 -31.80
CA PHE A 413 13.58 -9.98 -33.02
C PHE A 413 14.28 -9.15 -34.08
N ILE A 414 15.13 -8.20 -33.65
CA ILE A 414 16.02 -7.39 -34.51
C ILE A 414 17.43 -7.33 -33.91
N ASN A 415 18.44 -7.07 -34.73
CA ASN A 415 19.81 -6.91 -34.28
C ASN A 415 20.09 -5.46 -33.82
N TYR A 416 21.25 -5.25 -33.20
CA TYR A 416 21.68 -3.95 -32.69
C TYR A 416 21.73 -2.87 -33.78
N ASP A 417 22.34 -3.16 -34.95
CA ASP A 417 22.45 -2.19 -36.04
C ASP A 417 21.09 -1.69 -36.51
N LYS A 418 20.13 -2.60 -36.67
CA LYS A 418 18.75 -2.24 -37.04
C LYS A 418 18.05 -1.45 -35.95
N THR A 419 18.32 -1.74 -34.67
CA THR A 419 17.82 -0.98 -33.52
C THR A 419 18.31 0.47 -33.60
N ILE A 420 19.61 0.68 -33.77
CA ILE A 420 20.19 2.03 -33.87
C ILE A 420 19.67 2.77 -35.10
N GLU A 421 19.58 2.10 -36.26
CA GLU A 421 18.98 2.67 -37.47
C GLU A 421 17.56 3.21 -37.20
N LEU A 422 16.69 2.40 -36.60
CA LEU A 422 15.31 2.79 -36.31
C LEU A 422 15.24 3.92 -35.30
N LEU A 423 15.99 3.86 -34.20
CA LEU A 423 16.04 4.93 -33.20
C LEU A 423 16.51 6.25 -33.81
N LYS A 424 17.55 6.25 -34.65
CA LYS A 424 18.04 7.44 -35.38
C LYS A 424 16.97 8.01 -36.29
N ASN A 425 16.26 7.18 -37.05
CA ASN A 425 15.22 7.63 -37.96
C ASN A 425 14.03 8.26 -37.19
N ILE A 426 13.59 7.64 -36.08
CA ILE A 426 12.54 8.22 -35.22
C ILE A 426 13.00 9.57 -34.65
N LEU A 427 14.21 9.66 -34.09
CA LEU A 427 14.73 10.88 -33.47
C LEU A 427 14.95 12.01 -34.52
N ASN A 428 15.42 11.69 -35.72
CA ASN A 428 15.53 12.66 -36.82
C ASN A 428 14.14 13.22 -37.17
N THR A 429 13.13 12.38 -37.30
CA THR A 429 11.76 12.84 -37.52
C THR A 429 11.27 13.74 -36.36
N VAL A 430 11.52 13.35 -35.10
CA VAL A 430 11.16 14.15 -33.93
C VAL A 430 11.81 15.53 -33.96
N ASN A 431 13.07 15.62 -34.44
CA ASN A 431 13.75 16.92 -34.60
C ASN A 431 13.07 17.83 -35.63
N GLU A 432 12.55 17.26 -36.71
CA GLU A 432 11.84 17.98 -37.77
C GLU A 432 10.42 18.41 -37.40
N LEU A 433 9.78 17.74 -36.41
CA LEU A 433 8.43 18.09 -35.99
C LEU A 433 8.36 19.52 -35.45
N GLN A 434 7.31 20.25 -35.81
CA GLN A 434 7.02 21.59 -35.27
C GLN A 434 6.78 21.49 -33.76
N LYS A 435 7.45 22.32 -32.98
CA LYS A 435 7.37 22.37 -31.51
C LYS A 435 6.86 23.71 -31.02
N TRP A 436 6.28 23.74 -29.83
CA TRP A 436 5.93 24.95 -29.10
C TRP A 436 6.84 25.08 -27.87
N ASN A 437 7.70 26.09 -27.84
CA ASN A 437 8.68 26.28 -26.76
C ASN A 437 9.48 25.00 -26.39
N GLY A 438 9.89 24.22 -27.39
CA GLY A 438 10.61 22.96 -27.18
C GLY A 438 9.70 21.74 -26.93
N HIS A 439 8.44 21.93 -26.64
CA HIS A 439 7.48 20.83 -26.42
C HIS A 439 6.85 20.37 -27.73
N LEU A 440 6.62 19.06 -27.85
CA LEU A 440 5.84 18.49 -28.93
C LEU A 440 4.35 18.81 -28.72
N TYR A 441 3.63 19.08 -29.83
CA TYR A 441 2.18 19.12 -29.79
C TYR A 441 1.61 17.72 -29.51
N ASN A 442 0.38 17.66 -29.03
CA ASN A 442 -0.23 16.40 -28.64
C ASN A 442 -0.42 15.43 -29.81
N TRP A 443 -0.81 15.94 -30.99
CA TRP A 443 -1.10 15.12 -32.15
C TRP A 443 -0.43 15.63 -33.42
N TYR A 444 0.19 14.71 -34.16
CA TYR A 444 0.74 14.94 -35.50
C TYR A 444 0.15 13.95 -36.51
N ASN A 445 0.03 14.36 -37.75
CA ASN A 445 -0.22 13.45 -38.85
C ASN A 445 1.08 12.67 -39.17
N THR A 446 0.99 11.33 -39.26
CA THR A 446 2.19 10.50 -39.48
C THR A 446 2.78 10.63 -40.89
N GLU A 447 1.96 10.98 -41.89
CA GLU A 447 2.39 11.14 -43.29
C GLU A 447 2.95 12.54 -43.56
N THR A 448 2.28 13.61 -43.06
CA THR A 448 2.65 14.99 -43.36
C THR A 448 3.56 15.63 -42.30
N LYS A 449 3.69 15.05 -41.13
CA LYS A 449 4.38 15.58 -39.94
C LYS A 449 3.75 16.87 -39.36
N GLU A 450 2.59 17.28 -39.86
CA GLU A 450 1.92 18.49 -39.40
C GLU A 450 1.16 18.26 -38.09
N PRO A 451 1.19 19.24 -37.15
CA PRO A 451 0.38 19.16 -35.93
C PRO A 451 -1.10 19.31 -36.26
N LEU A 452 -1.91 18.43 -35.69
CA LEU A 452 -3.36 18.38 -35.88
C LEU A 452 -4.07 19.40 -34.97
N PHE A 453 -5.23 19.89 -35.42
CA PHE A 453 -6.08 20.76 -34.62
C PHE A 453 -7.03 19.96 -33.71
N PRO A 454 -7.37 20.50 -32.50
CA PRO A 454 -6.81 21.72 -31.91
C PRO A 454 -5.33 21.51 -31.50
N ARG A 455 -4.47 22.52 -31.76
CA ARG A 455 -3.07 22.47 -31.35
C ARG A 455 -2.94 22.75 -29.85
N TYR A 456 -2.46 21.80 -29.11
CA TYR A 456 -2.16 21.93 -27.68
C TYR A 456 -0.98 21.04 -27.28
N VAL A 457 -0.36 21.34 -26.16
CA VAL A 457 0.69 20.54 -25.53
C VAL A 457 0.09 19.80 -24.34
N SER A 458 0.21 18.48 -24.33
CA SER A 458 -0.15 17.65 -23.18
C SER A 458 1.06 17.51 -22.25
N THR A 459 0.92 17.92 -21.00
CA THR A 459 1.98 17.77 -19.99
C THR A 459 2.24 16.31 -19.66
N VAL A 460 1.22 15.46 -19.71
CA VAL A 460 1.32 14.02 -19.47
C VAL A 460 2.11 13.36 -20.60
N ASP A 461 1.77 13.63 -21.85
CA ASP A 461 2.45 13.05 -23.01
C ASP A 461 3.90 13.53 -23.11
N SER A 462 4.14 14.81 -22.80
CA SER A 462 5.51 15.37 -22.73
C SER A 462 6.33 14.70 -21.64
N GLY A 463 5.75 14.46 -20.46
CA GLY A 463 6.40 13.75 -19.35
C GLY A 463 6.73 12.30 -19.70
N ASN A 464 5.80 11.58 -20.33
CA ASN A 464 6.01 10.22 -20.80
C ASN A 464 7.16 10.15 -21.81
N PHE A 465 7.17 11.08 -22.80
CA PHE A 465 8.20 11.14 -23.81
C PHE A 465 9.61 11.33 -23.21
N VAL A 466 9.75 12.27 -22.27
CA VAL A 466 11.01 12.48 -21.54
C VAL A 466 11.41 11.23 -20.76
N GLY A 467 10.46 10.58 -20.08
CA GLY A 467 10.72 9.32 -19.38
C GLY A 467 11.28 8.23 -20.31
N TYR A 468 10.73 8.08 -21.50
CA TYR A 468 11.23 7.12 -22.49
C TYR A 468 12.63 7.49 -23.01
N LEU A 469 12.93 8.77 -23.22
CA LEU A 469 14.28 9.19 -23.59
C LEU A 469 15.33 8.84 -22.52
N TYR A 470 14.99 8.99 -21.23
CA TYR A 470 15.87 8.54 -20.14
C TYR A 470 16.11 7.02 -20.17
N VAL A 471 15.08 6.23 -20.43
CA VAL A 471 15.23 4.77 -20.53
C VAL A 471 16.15 4.39 -21.71
N ILE A 472 15.96 5.01 -22.87
CA ILE A 472 16.81 4.76 -24.05
C ILE A 472 18.25 5.16 -23.79
N LYS A 473 18.47 6.32 -23.17
CA LYS A 473 19.81 6.75 -22.77
C LYS A 473 20.49 5.71 -21.88
N ASN A 474 19.79 5.25 -20.83
CA ASN A 474 20.33 4.23 -19.93
C ASN A 474 20.57 2.89 -20.64
N TRP A 475 19.71 2.51 -21.58
CA TRP A 475 19.90 1.30 -22.39
C TRP A 475 21.18 1.40 -23.23
N LEU A 476 21.41 2.51 -23.96
CA LEU A 476 22.63 2.75 -24.73
C LEU A 476 23.88 2.76 -23.84
N GLU A 477 23.83 3.40 -22.67
CA GLU A 477 24.93 3.40 -21.71
C GLU A 477 25.27 1.99 -21.18
N SER A 478 24.26 1.13 -21.06
CA SER A 478 24.42 -0.25 -20.59
C SER A 478 25.10 -1.11 -21.65
N GLN A 479 24.83 -0.88 -22.95
CA GLN A 479 25.53 -1.57 -24.05
C GLN A 479 27.03 -1.24 -24.06
N ASN A 480 27.41 0.03 -23.87
CA ASN A 480 28.80 0.44 -23.77
C ASN A 480 29.57 -0.18 -22.59
N LYS A 481 28.89 -0.36 -21.42
CA LYS A 481 29.49 -1.01 -20.24
C LYS A 481 29.68 -2.51 -20.41
N CYS A 482 28.85 -3.17 -21.22
CA CYS A 482 29.04 -4.58 -21.55
C CYS A 482 30.34 -4.80 -22.36
N ASP A 483 30.70 -3.91 -23.29
CA ASP A 483 31.93 -4.00 -24.04
C ASP A 483 33.18 -3.86 -23.15
N GLU A 484 33.19 -2.95 -22.17
CA GLU A 484 34.30 -2.79 -21.22
C GLU A 484 34.44 -3.97 -20.24
N SER A 485 33.35 -4.62 -19.87
CA SER A 485 33.37 -5.76 -18.95
C SER A 485 33.71 -7.09 -19.66
N GLN A 486 33.41 -7.24 -20.94
CA GLN A 486 33.77 -8.42 -21.72
C GLN A 486 35.30 -8.55 -21.94
N ILE A 487 36.04 -7.46 -21.93
CA ILE A 487 37.53 -7.49 -21.94
C ILE A 487 38.07 -8.12 -20.64
N LYS A 488 37.30 -8.14 -19.54
CA LYS A 488 37.69 -8.68 -18.23
C LYS A 488 37.20 -10.12 -17.95
N TYR A 489 36.27 -10.67 -18.76
CA TYR A 489 35.68 -11.99 -18.57
C TYR A 489 35.63 -12.83 -19.85
N GLN A 490 36.76 -12.92 -20.53
CA GLN A 490 36.91 -13.70 -21.77
C GLN A 490 37.04 -15.22 -21.55
N VAL A 491 36.34 -15.78 -20.59
CA VAL A 491 36.19 -17.23 -20.38
C VAL A 491 34.76 -17.55 -19.95
N LYS A 492 33.83 -17.62 -20.89
CA LYS A 492 32.54 -18.35 -20.93
C LYS A 492 31.45 -17.54 -21.63
N CYS A 493 31.42 -17.60 -22.93
CA CYS A 493 30.20 -17.61 -23.74
C CYS A 493 30.53 -17.50 -25.22
N ASP A 494 30.75 -18.61 -25.88
CA ASP A 494 30.90 -18.74 -27.35
C ASP A 494 29.56 -18.72 -28.07
N ILE A 495 28.72 -17.70 -27.90
CA ILE A 495 27.46 -17.59 -28.67
C ILE A 495 27.16 -16.20 -29.25
N TYR A 496 27.87 -15.14 -28.91
CA TYR A 496 27.61 -13.83 -29.54
C TYR A 496 28.92 -13.10 -29.89
N GLN A 497 29.49 -13.44 -31.06
CA GLN A 497 30.49 -12.58 -31.72
C GLN A 497 29.80 -11.76 -32.81
N ASN A 498 29.63 -10.46 -32.57
CA ASN A 498 29.72 -9.46 -33.65
C ASN A 498 30.20 -8.14 -33.04
N LYS A 499 31.29 -7.64 -33.61
CA LYS A 499 32.00 -6.41 -33.24
C LYS A 499 31.13 -5.19 -33.48
N CYS A 500 30.92 -4.37 -32.43
CA CYS A 500 30.41 -3.00 -32.56
C CYS A 500 31.57 -2.00 -32.49
N ASP A 501 31.62 -1.05 -33.43
CA ASP A 501 32.58 0.05 -33.44
C ASP A 501 32.26 1.06 -32.33
N ASN A 502 33.17 1.22 -31.36
CA ASN A 502 33.04 2.09 -30.17
C ASN A 502 32.78 3.59 -30.48
N ASN A 503 33.07 4.06 -31.68
CA ASN A 503 32.85 5.45 -32.10
C ASN A 503 31.38 5.77 -32.44
N GLN A 504 30.59 4.77 -32.84
CA GLN A 504 29.23 4.96 -33.28
C GLN A 504 28.28 5.15 -32.07
N ASN A 505 28.52 4.41 -30.98
CA ASN A 505 27.74 4.50 -29.77
C ASN A 505 27.80 5.88 -29.06
N LYS A 506 28.93 6.57 -29.11
CA LYS A 506 29.10 7.90 -28.53
C LYS A 506 28.26 8.97 -29.27
N SER A 507 28.22 8.88 -30.60
CA SER A 507 27.38 9.76 -31.44
C SER A 507 25.89 9.60 -31.15
N ASP A 508 25.45 8.39 -30.82
CA ASP A 508 24.03 8.07 -30.54
C ASP A 508 23.58 8.59 -29.16
N ILE A 509 24.48 8.54 -28.16
CA ILE A 509 24.23 9.13 -26.83
C ILE A 509 24.20 10.66 -26.92
N ASP A 510 25.06 11.28 -27.68
CA ASP A 510 25.10 12.73 -27.88
C ASP A 510 23.83 13.24 -28.58
N LEU A 511 23.31 12.49 -29.56
CA LEU A 511 22.03 12.82 -30.21
C LEU A 511 20.84 12.79 -29.25
N ILE A 512 20.75 11.77 -28.39
CA ILE A 512 19.69 11.65 -27.39
C ILE A 512 19.84 12.71 -26.30
N SER A 513 21.07 12.98 -25.85
CA SER A 513 21.36 14.01 -24.85
C SER A 513 21.02 15.43 -25.33
N GLY A 514 21.10 15.68 -26.65
CA GLY A 514 20.68 16.97 -27.23
C GLY A 514 19.18 17.16 -27.31
N LEU A 515 18.39 16.09 -27.13
CA LEU A 515 16.91 16.13 -27.09
C LEU A 515 16.36 16.20 -25.67
N LEU A 516 17.14 15.83 -24.65
CA LEU A 516 16.81 15.96 -23.22
C LEU A 516 17.08 17.37 -22.72
#